data_1eae95256f8a43fd62c2c85f0b5829ae
#
_entry.id   1eae95256f8a43fd62c2c85f0b5829ae
#
_cell.length_a   1.000
_cell.length_b   1.000
_cell.length_c   1.000
_cell.angle_alpha   90.00
_cell.angle_beta   90.00
_cell.angle_gamma   90.00
#
_symmetry.space_group_name_H-M   'P 1'
#
loop_
_entity.id
_entity.type
_entity.pdbx_description
1 polymer ?
#
loop_
_entity_poly.entity_id
_entity_poly.type
_entity_poly.pdbx_seq_one_letter_code
_entity_poly.pdbx_strand_id
1 'polypeptide(L)'
;NFRKFELHANMVLLLSPHQQQEWHVDEAELDYSFLIFREDFMRTFIADKLFVYRLLYYYQTDTPPYLFASPESMAEYIRLLGIIKQELLHPVADTYNLIVSVLYYLLVIINRAYAATYHLPIDVPKNNYAFQFKDLLEKNIRTKQRVQEYADMLRVSRITLNSSVMSQFGVSANHLLKQRLLEE
;
A
#
# COMPACT_ATOMS: atom_id res chain seq x y z
N ASN A 1 -6.19 7.71 17.84
CA ASN A 1 -7.63 7.96 17.61
C ASN A 1 -8.19 6.76 16.88
N PHE A 2 -9.04 5.98 17.55
CA PHE A 2 -9.80 4.91 16.90
C PHE A 2 -10.90 5.57 16.07
N ARG A 3 -10.93 5.31 14.76
CA ARG A 3 -12.04 5.71 13.89
C ARG A 3 -13.03 4.56 13.85
N LYS A 4 -14.31 4.85 14.17
CA LYS A 4 -15.41 3.89 14.00
C LYS A 4 -16.15 4.20 12.71
N PHE A 5 -16.50 3.18 11.96
CA PHE A 5 -17.35 3.29 10.77
C PHE A 5 -18.15 2.00 10.61
N GLU A 6 -19.29 2.09 9.98
CA GLU A 6 -20.15 0.95 9.70
C GLU A 6 -19.80 0.33 8.35
N LEU A 7 -19.92 -0.99 8.26
CA LEU A 7 -19.75 -1.73 7.01
C LEU A 7 -21.06 -1.70 6.22
N HIS A 8 -20.96 -1.45 4.94
CA HIS A 8 -22.09 -1.39 4.02
C HIS A 8 -21.81 -2.21 2.77
N ALA A 9 -22.88 -2.56 2.03
CA ALA A 9 -22.75 -3.21 0.74
C ALA A 9 -21.91 -2.37 -0.24
N ASN A 10 -21.15 -3.02 -1.10
CA ASN A 10 -20.24 -2.42 -2.07
C ASN A 10 -19.13 -1.53 -1.47
N MET A 11 -18.80 -1.73 -0.21
CA MET A 11 -17.69 -1.07 0.44
C MET A 11 -16.39 -1.83 0.18
N VAL A 12 -15.36 -1.13 -0.25
CA VAL A 12 -13.99 -1.64 -0.36
C VAL A 12 -13.19 -1.08 0.80
N LEU A 13 -12.75 -1.94 1.69
CA LEU A 13 -11.95 -1.56 2.86
C LEU A 13 -10.47 -1.80 2.58
N LEU A 14 -9.66 -0.79 2.84
CA LEU A 14 -8.25 -0.72 2.47
C LEU A 14 -7.39 -0.63 3.72
N LEU A 15 -6.80 -1.76 4.10
CA LEU A 15 -6.11 -1.93 5.37
C LEU A 15 -4.60 -1.80 5.19
N SER A 16 -4.00 -0.88 5.92
CA SER A 16 -2.56 -0.65 5.92
C SER A 16 -1.84 -1.59 6.91
N PRO A 17 -0.57 -1.92 6.68
CA PRO A 17 0.26 -2.59 7.67
C PRO A 17 0.30 -1.80 8.98
N HIS A 18 0.44 -2.51 10.11
CA HIS A 18 0.57 -1.92 11.46
C HIS A 18 -0.64 -1.16 12.00
N GLN A 19 -1.80 -1.22 11.36
CA GLN A 19 -3.05 -0.70 11.90
C GLN A 19 -3.69 -1.74 12.83
N GLN A 20 -3.97 -1.34 14.07
CA GLN A 20 -4.81 -2.15 14.98
C GLN A 20 -6.28 -1.91 14.64
N GLN A 21 -7.02 -2.99 14.52
CA GLN A 21 -8.44 -2.98 14.14
C GLN A 21 -9.20 -3.89 15.06
N GLU A 22 -10.39 -3.45 15.43
CA GLU A 22 -11.37 -4.23 16.18
C GLU A 22 -12.64 -4.33 15.35
N TRP A 23 -13.13 -5.54 15.16
CA TRP A 23 -14.27 -5.86 14.31
C TRP A 23 -15.44 -6.30 15.18
N HIS A 24 -16.57 -5.66 14.94
CA HIS A 24 -17.86 -6.08 15.50
C HIS A 24 -18.78 -6.39 14.33
N VAL A 25 -18.90 -7.64 13.94
CA VAL A 25 -19.69 -8.09 12.79
C VAL A 25 -20.58 -9.25 13.19
N ASP A 26 -21.80 -9.27 12.65
CA ASP A 26 -22.61 -10.46 12.63
C ASP A 26 -22.21 -11.30 11.41
N GLU A 27 -21.55 -12.44 11.67
CA GLU A 27 -21.03 -13.31 10.60
C GLU A 27 -22.13 -13.86 9.70
N ALA A 28 -23.37 -13.95 10.19
CA ALA A 28 -24.52 -14.45 9.44
C ALA A 28 -24.98 -13.49 8.33
N GLU A 29 -24.66 -12.20 8.45
CA GLU A 29 -25.06 -11.16 7.50
C GLU A 29 -23.89 -10.66 6.61
N LEU A 30 -22.67 -11.15 6.84
CA LEU A 30 -21.48 -10.66 6.17
C LEU A 30 -21.07 -11.54 4.98
N ASP A 31 -21.23 -11.02 3.75
CA ASP A 31 -20.63 -11.56 2.54
C ASP A 31 -19.43 -10.70 2.12
N TYR A 32 -18.22 -11.28 2.18
CA TYR A 32 -17.00 -10.55 1.89
C TYR A 32 -15.93 -11.40 1.21
N SER A 33 -15.07 -10.73 0.47
CA SER A 33 -13.82 -11.30 -0.05
C SER A 33 -12.66 -10.47 0.45
N PHE A 34 -11.56 -11.10 0.81
CA PHE A 34 -10.36 -10.38 1.21
C PHE A 34 -9.12 -10.86 0.44
N LEU A 35 -8.17 -9.96 0.32
CA LEU A 35 -6.87 -10.21 -0.30
C LEU A 35 -5.78 -9.70 0.64
N ILE A 36 -4.84 -10.58 0.98
CA ILE A 36 -3.66 -10.23 1.75
C ILE A 36 -2.43 -10.54 0.91
N PHE A 37 -1.53 -9.58 0.80
CA PHE A 37 -0.25 -9.78 0.13
C PHE A 37 0.87 -9.06 0.87
N ARG A 38 2.10 -9.55 0.70
CA ARG A 38 3.29 -8.89 1.23
C ARG A 38 3.81 -7.88 0.22
N GLU A 39 4.41 -6.80 0.72
CA GLU A 39 5.01 -5.75 -0.12
C GLU A 39 6.04 -6.31 -1.12
N ASP A 40 6.88 -7.24 -0.67
CA ASP A 40 7.94 -7.85 -1.46
C ASP A 40 7.41 -8.77 -2.57
N PHE A 41 6.16 -9.25 -2.48
CA PHE A 41 5.54 -10.12 -3.49
C PHE A 41 5.57 -9.52 -4.89
N MET A 42 5.45 -8.21 -5.01
CA MET A 42 5.42 -7.51 -6.30
C MET A 42 6.79 -7.02 -6.79
N ARG A 43 7.81 -7.03 -5.92
CA ARG A 43 9.12 -6.38 -6.18
C ARG A 43 9.89 -6.98 -7.36
N THR A 44 9.76 -8.27 -7.61
CA THR A 44 10.45 -8.95 -8.72
C THR A 44 9.80 -8.68 -10.07
N PHE A 45 8.51 -8.36 -10.10
CA PHE A 45 7.74 -8.14 -11.31
C PHE A 45 7.67 -6.66 -11.72
N ILE A 46 7.56 -5.75 -10.75
CA ILE A 46 7.37 -4.33 -11.00
C ILE A 46 8.71 -3.60 -10.90
N ALA A 47 9.12 -2.93 -11.98
CA ALA A 47 10.34 -2.11 -11.99
C ALA A 47 10.29 -0.96 -10.98
N ASP A 48 9.08 -0.40 -10.73
CA ASP A 48 8.85 0.63 -9.72
C ASP A 48 8.73 -0.01 -8.33
N LYS A 49 9.84 -0.13 -7.62
CA LYS A 49 9.91 -0.65 -6.25
C LYS A 49 9.11 0.16 -5.23
N LEU A 50 8.70 1.37 -5.59
CA LEU A 50 7.92 2.26 -4.75
C LEU A 50 6.42 2.18 -5.05
N PHE A 51 5.98 1.32 -5.95
CA PHE A 51 4.59 1.23 -6.38
C PHE A 51 3.61 1.15 -5.21
N VAL A 52 3.83 0.22 -4.26
CA VAL A 52 2.93 0.02 -3.10
C VAL A 52 2.88 1.27 -2.22
N TYR A 53 3.99 1.99 -2.11
CA TYR A 53 4.05 3.25 -1.34
C TYR A 53 3.32 4.43 -2.00
N ARG A 54 3.00 4.31 -3.29
CA ARG A 54 2.22 5.32 -4.04
C ARG A 54 0.71 5.05 -4.02
N LEU A 55 0.30 3.94 -3.44
CA LEU A 55 -1.12 3.66 -3.25
C LEU A 55 -1.66 4.56 -2.14
N LEU A 56 -2.44 5.55 -2.54
CA LEU A 56 -2.90 6.65 -1.68
C LEU A 56 -3.60 6.16 -0.42
N TYR A 57 -4.43 5.14 -0.55
CA TYR A 57 -5.25 4.62 0.53
C TYR A 57 -4.47 3.98 1.69
N TYR A 58 -3.21 3.60 1.49
CA TYR A 58 -2.41 2.99 2.57
C TYR A 58 -1.81 4.03 3.52
N TYR A 59 -1.59 5.25 3.04
CA TYR A 59 -0.77 6.22 3.78
C TYR A 59 -1.48 7.56 4.04
N GLN A 60 -2.74 7.69 3.61
CA GLN A 60 -3.52 8.88 3.93
C GLN A 60 -4.10 8.78 5.34
N THR A 61 -3.82 9.77 6.17
CA THR A 61 -4.35 9.86 7.54
C THR A 61 -5.64 10.67 7.64
N ASP A 62 -5.89 11.52 6.65
CA ASP A 62 -6.99 12.50 6.68
C ASP A 62 -8.26 12.00 5.98
N THR A 63 -8.12 10.96 5.16
CA THR A 63 -9.23 10.32 4.44
C THR A 63 -9.60 8.97 5.06
N PRO A 64 -10.84 8.51 4.92
CA PRO A 64 -11.26 7.19 5.38
C PRO A 64 -10.51 6.07 4.66
N PRO A 65 -10.24 4.93 5.32
CA PRO A 65 -9.57 3.77 4.71
C PRO A 65 -10.52 2.90 3.88
N TYR A 66 -11.49 3.50 3.24
CA TYR A 66 -12.48 2.79 2.42
C TYR A 66 -13.00 3.66 1.29
N LEU A 67 -13.62 3.02 0.32
CA LEU A 67 -14.44 3.66 -0.71
C LEU A 67 -15.71 2.84 -0.97
N PHE A 68 -16.74 3.47 -1.53
CA PHE A 68 -17.90 2.79 -2.06
C PHE A 68 -17.73 2.61 -3.56
N ALA A 69 -17.75 1.37 -4.03
CA ALA A 69 -17.67 1.06 -5.44
C ALA A 69 -19.07 1.07 -6.08
N SER A 70 -19.16 1.45 -7.36
CA SER A 70 -20.38 1.18 -8.12
C SER A 70 -20.59 -0.33 -8.27
N PRO A 71 -21.82 -0.80 -8.52
CA PRO A 71 -22.07 -2.22 -8.76
C PRO A 71 -21.17 -2.82 -9.86
N GLU A 72 -20.91 -2.08 -10.93
CA GLU A 72 -20.06 -2.49 -12.03
C GLU A 72 -18.59 -2.61 -11.59
N SER A 73 -18.09 -1.62 -10.84
CA SER A 73 -16.73 -1.64 -10.30
C SER A 73 -16.55 -2.78 -9.30
N MET A 74 -17.54 -3.01 -8.43
CA MET A 74 -17.49 -4.12 -7.47
C MET A 74 -17.47 -5.47 -8.18
N ALA A 75 -18.30 -5.66 -9.21
CA ALA A 75 -18.32 -6.88 -10.01
C ALA A 75 -16.95 -7.13 -10.66
N GLU A 76 -16.29 -6.09 -11.17
CA GLU A 76 -14.94 -6.21 -11.74
C GLU A 76 -13.90 -6.58 -10.66
N TYR A 77 -13.95 -5.98 -9.47
CA TYR A 77 -13.03 -6.33 -8.38
C TYR A 77 -13.19 -7.78 -7.93
N ILE A 78 -14.45 -8.25 -7.77
CA ILE A 78 -14.75 -9.65 -7.42
C ILE A 78 -14.27 -10.60 -8.53
N ARG A 79 -14.46 -10.25 -9.80
CA ARG A 79 -13.98 -11.04 -10.95
C ARG A 79 -12.45 -11.18 -10.90
N LEU A 80 -11.71 -10.10 -10.65
CA LEU A 80 -10.24 -10.12 -10.55
C LEU A 80 -9.76 -10.96 -9.35
N LEU A 81 -10.41 -10.84 -8.20
CA LEU A 81 -10.13 -11.69 -7.04
C LEU A 81 -10.42 -13.17 -7.35
N GLY A 82 -11.47 -13.45 -8.12
CA GLY A 82 -11.80 -14.79 -8.61
C GLY A 82 -10.68 -15.40 -9.47
N ILE A 83 -10.07 -14.61 -10.37
CA ILE A 83 -8.92 -15.05 -11.18
C ILE A 83 -7.74 -15.41 -10.26
N ILE A 84 -7.38 -14.53 -9.32
CA ILE A 84 -6.30 -14.79 -8.38
C ILE A 84 -6.56 -16.08 -7.58
N LYS A 85 -7.80 -16.26 -7.10
CA LYS A 85 -8.21 -17.45 -6.37
C LYS A 85 -8.04 -18.72 -7.19
N GLN A 86 -8.45 -18.72 -8.47
CA GLN A 86 -8.32 -19.88 -9.35
C GLN A 86 -6.86 -20.23 -9.61
N GLU A 87 -6.01 -19.24 -9.84
CA GLU A 87 -4.57 -19.45 -10.03
C GLU A 87 -3.89 -20.04 -8.77
N LEU A 88 -4.31 -19.61 -7.58
CA LEU A 88 -3.82 -20.16 -6.32
C LEU A 88 -4.27 -21.61 -6.08
N LEU A 89 -5.45 -21.98 -6.55
CA LEU A 89 -5.98 -23.33 -6.41
C LEU A 89 -5.40 -24.31 -7.43
N HIS A 90 -5.05 -23.83 -8.62
CA HIS A 90 -4.56 -24.65 -9.74
C HIS A 90 -3.27 -24.07 -10.34
N PRO A 91 -2.16 -24.02 -9.57
CA PRO A 91 -0.94 -23.36 -10.00
C PRO A 91 -0.27 -24.07 -11.18
N VAL A 92 0.23 -23.28 -12.13
CA VAL A 92 1.04 -23.69 -13.27
C VAL A 92 2.34 -22.87 -13.31
N ALA A 93 3.21 -23.08 -14.29
CA ALA A 93 4.54 -22.49 -14.32
C ALA A 93 4.58 -20.95 -14.32
N ASP A 94 3.56 -20.30 -14.88
CA ASP A 94 3.44 -18.84 -15.00
C ASP A 94 2.41 -18.22 -14.05
N THR A 95 1.81 -18.99 -13.14
CA THR A 95 0.84 -18.54 -12.13
C THR A 95 1.29 -17.28 -11.39
N TYR A 96 2.55 -17.22 -10.97
CA TYR A 96 3.09 -16.04 -10.30
C TYR A 96 2.95 -14.78 -11.15
N ASN A 97 3.35 -14.85 -12.41
CA ASN A 97 3.29 -13.71 -13.33
C ASN A 97 1.84 -13.25 -13.56
N LEU A 98 0.91 -14.18 -13.68
CA LEU A 98 -0.51 -13.89 -13.85
C LEU A 98 -1.07 -13.22 -12.59
N ILE A 99 -0.84 -13.81 -11.40
CA ILE A 99 -1.33 -13.24 -10.14
C ILE A 99 -0.81 -11.82 -9.94
N VAL A 100 0.50 -11.57 -10.15
CA VAL A 100 1.06 -10.23 -9.96
C VAL A 100 0.50 -9.23 -10.97
N SER A 101 0.26 -9.65 -12.21
CA SER A 101 -0.34 -8.78 -13.24
C SER A 101 -1.77 -8.38 -12.87
N VAL A 102 -2.59 -9.34 -12.43
CA VAL A 102 -3.97 -9.09 -12.00
C VAL A 102 -4.00 -8.25 -10.73
N LEU A 103 -3.14 -8.55 -9.77
CA LEU A 103 -3.01 -7.79 -8.53
C LEU A 103 -2.60 -6.34 -8.82
N TYR A 104 -1.60 -6.13 -9.67
CA TYR A 104 -1.17 -4.79 -10.07
C TYR A 104 -2.32 -3.98 -10.68
N TYR A 105 -3.04 -4.58 -11.62
CA TYR A 105 -4.19 -3.93 -12.25
C TYR A 105 -5.27 -3.58 -11.22
N LEU A 106 -5.64 -4.52 -10.34
CA LEU A 106 -6.62 -4.32 -9.28
C LEU A 106 -6.23 -3.15 -8.36
N LEU A 107 -4.99 -3.12 -7.89
CA LEU A 107 -4.50 -2.05 -7.00
C LEU A 107 -4.53 -0.69 -7.69
N VAL A 108 -4.19 -0.62 -8.98
CA VAL A 108 -4.22 0.63 -9.76
C VAL A 108 -5.64 1.15 -9.94
N ILE A 109 -6.61 0.30 -10.31
CA ILE A 109 -7.99 0.74 -10.50
C ILE A 109 -8.65 1.17 -9.19
N ILE A 110 -8.37 0.47 -8.08
CA ILE A 110 -8.83 0.89 -6.74
C ILE A 110 -8.19 2.23 -6.36
N ASN A 111 -6.89 2.42 -6.60
CA ASN A 111 -6.21 3.68 -6.30
C ASN A 111 -6.79 4.87 -7.08
N ARG A 112 -7.14 4.66 -8.35
CA ARG A 112 -7.82 5.68 -9.15
C ARG A 112 -9.22 6.01 -8.62
N ALA A 113 -10.00 4.99 -8.27
CA ALA A 113 -11.32 5.17 -7.67
C ALA A 113 -11.24 5.92 -6.33
N TYR A 114 -10.27 5.56 -5.49
CA TYR A 114 -10.02 6.23 -4.22
C TYR A 114 -9.61 7.69 -4.41
N ALA A 115 -8.67 7.96 -5.31
CA ALA A 115 -8.25 9.31 -5.65
C ALA A 115 -9.42 10.18 -6.15
N ALA A 116 -10.27 9.64 -7.01
CA ALA A 116 -11.46 10.33 -7.52
C ALA A 116 -12.48 10.62 -6.41
N THR A 117 -12.75 9.63 -5.53
CA THR A 117 -13.69 9.77 -4.41
C THR A 117 -13.29 10.89 -3.44
N TYR A 118 -12.00 10.98 -3.14
CA TYR A 118 -11.48 11.93 -2.14
C TYR A 118 -10.76 13.15 -2.76
N HIS A 119 -10.87 13.34 -4.07
CA HIS A 119 -10.25 14.46 -4.82
C HIS A 119 -8.75 14.58 -4.57
N LEU A 120 -8.05 13.46 -4.50
CA LEU A 120 -6.62 13.40 -4.26
C LEU A 120 -5.82 13.40 -5.57
N PRO A 121 -4.66 14.06 -5.63
CA PRO A 121 -3.77 13.94 -6.79
C PRO A 121 -3.16 12.54 -6.84
N ILE A 122 -3.17 11.91 -8.02
CA ILE A 122 -2.55 10.59 -8.24
C ILE A 122 -1.02 10.72 -8.30
N ASP A 123 -0.52 11.87 -8.74
CA ASP A 123 0.90 12.11 -8.85
C ASP A 123 1.54 12.36 -7.48
N VAL A 124 2.60 11.62 -7.20
CA VAL A 124 3.43 11.87 -6.01
C VAL A 124 4.23 13.15 -6.23
N PRO A 125 4.16 14.14 -5.33
CA PRO A 125 4.97 15.33 -5.44
C PRO A 125 6.46 14.96 -5.55
N LYS A 126 7.16 15.43 -6.58
CA LYS A 126 8.60 15.17 -6.79
C LYS A 126 9.47 15.58 -5.60
N ASN A 127 8.98 16.47 -4.75
CA ASN A 127 9.67 17.01 -3.58
C ASN A 127 9.27 16.34 -2.25
N ASN A 128 8.66 15.16 -2.29
CA ASN A 128 8.32 14.44 -1.06
C ASN A 128 9.56 13.70 -0.53
N TYR A 129 10.13 14.20 0.57
CA TYR A 129 11.33 13.62 1.20
C TYR A 129 11.15 12.17 1.64
N ALA A 130 9.94 11.75 2.01
CA ALA A 130 9.67 10.37 2.40
C ALA A 130 9.87 9.39 1.22
N PHE A 131 9.37 9.73 0.04
CA PHE A 131 9.58 8.93 -1.18
C PHE A 131 11.03 8.98 -1.65
N GLN A 132 11.67 10.17 -1.61
CA GLN A 132 13.09 10.29 -1.94
C GLN A 132 13.95 9.47 -1.00
N PHE A 133 13.65 9.48 0.31
CA PHE A 133 14.33 8.64 1.30
C PHE A 133 14.18 7.16 0.97
N LYS A 134 12.95 6.71 0.68
CA LYS A 134 12.70 5.30 0.35
C LYS A 134 13.46 4.87 -0.91
N ASP A 135 13.48 5.70 -1.95
CA ASP A 135 14.25 5.44 -3.18
C ASP A 135 15.76 5.37 -2.91
N LEU A 136 16.30 6.30 -2.11
CA LEU A 136 17.70 6.28 -1.72
C LEU A 136 18.03 5.07 -0.84
N LEU A 137 17.11 4.67 0.04
CA LEU A 137 17.24 3.50 0.89
C LEU A 137 17.40 2.22 0.05
N GLU A 138 16.54 2.02 -0.96
CA GLU A 138 16.62 0.87 -1.87
C GLU A 138 17.96 0.82 -2.63
N LYS A 139 18.50 1.98 -3.01
CA LYS A 139 19.75 2.08 -3.77
C LYS A 139 21.02 1.93 -2.94
N ASN A 140 20.98 2.30 -1.65
CA ASN A 140 22.20 2.50 -0.87
C ASN A 140 22.26 1.68 0.42
N ILE A 141 21.28 0.82 0.73
CA ILE A 141 21.19 0.11 2.02
C ILE A 141 22.45 -0.69 2.36
N ARG A 142 23.15 -1.24 1.36
CA ARG A 142 24.39 -1.99 1.56
C ARG A 142 25.55 -1.14 2.06
N THR A 143 25.55 0.15 1.75
CA THR A 143 26.66 1.06 2.07
C THR A 143 26.31 2.11 3.10
N LYS A 144 25.03 2.42 3.29
CA LYS A 144 24.52 3.45 4.19
C LYS A 144 23.45 2.88 5.10
N GLN A 145 23.75 2.87 6.40
CA GLN A 145 22.90 2.21 7.39
C GLN A 145 22.46 3.13 8.53
N ARG A 146 22.62 4.46 8.35
CA ARG A 146 22.21 5.47 9.34
C ARG A 146 21.29 6.48 8.70
N VAL A 147 20.17 6.79 9.35
CA VAL A 147 19.20 7.80 8.87
C VAL A 147 19.85 9.16 8.59
N GLN A 148 20.89 9.54 9.35
CA GLN A 148 21.60 10.79 9.11
C GLN A 148 22.24 10.85 7.72
N GLU A 149 22.80 9.76 7.24
CA GLU A 149 23.44 9.70 5.91
C GLU A 149 22.46 10.01 4.79
N TYR A 150 21.21 9.55 4.92
CA TYR A 150 20.13 9.84 3.98
C TYR A 150 19.63 11.28 4.11
N ALA A 151 19.52 11.79 5.33
CA ALA A 151 19.16 13.19 5.56
C ALA A 151 20.20 14.14 4.91
N ASP A 152 21.48 13.82 5.03
CA ASP A 152 22.58 14.57 4.39
C ASP A 152 22.49 14.52 2.85
N MET A 153 22.20 13.34 2.28
CA MET A 153 21.97 13.18 0.82
C MET A 153 20.79 14.02 0.33
N LEU A 154 19.74 14.13 1.12
CA LEU A 154 18.54 14.92 0.81
C LEU A 154 18.69 16.41 1.18
N ARG A 155 19.80 16.78 1.82
CA ARG A 155 20.08 18.16 2.30
C ARG A 155 19.00 18.68 3.26
N VAL A 156 18.52 17.82 4.13
CA VAL A 156 17.53 18.15 5.17
C VAL A 156 18.02 17.71 6.55
N SER A 157 17.41 18.24 7.62
CA SER A 157 17.69 17.75 8.95
C SER A 157 17.11 16.34 9.15
N ARG A 158 17.72 15.54 10.05
CA ARG A 158 17.18 14.26 10.45
C ARG A 158 15.74 14.38 11.00
N ILE A 159 15.44 15.49 11.67
CA ILE A 159 14.10 15.77 12.22
C ILE A 159 13.11 15.97 11.07
N THR A 160 13.45 16.80 10.09
CA THR A 160 12.63 17.05 8.90
C THR A 160 12.36 15.76 8.13
N LEU A 161 13.40 14.95 7.91
CA LEU A 161 13.28 13.66 7.23
C LEU A 161 12.34 12.74 8.00
N ASN A 162 12.56 12.56 9.30
CA ASN A 162 11.75 11.68 10.13
C ASN A 162 10.28 12.15 10.20
N SER A 163 10.04 13.45 10.29
CA SER A 163 8.69 14.02 10.27
C SER A 163 7.99 13.75 8.93
N SER A 164 8.69 13.92 7.81
CA SER A 164 8.14 13.62 6.48
C SER A 164 7.80 12.13 6.34
N VAL A 165 8.70 11.24 6.77
CA VAL A 165 8.50 9.78 6.71
C VAL A 165 7.35 9.35 7.61
N MET A 166 7.27 9.89 8.84
CA MET A 166 6.19 9.61 9.78
C MET A 166 4.84 10.08 9.24
N SER A 167 4.79 11.28 8.68
CA SER A 167 3.57 11.82 8.06
C SER A 167 3.10 11.01 6.86
N GLN A 168 4.04 10.52 6.04
CA GLN A 168 3.72 9.83 4.80
C GLN A 168 3.44 8.33 5.01
N PHE A 169 4.19 7.65 5.89
CA PHE A 169 4.17 6.21 6.03
C PHE A 169 3.71 5.71 7.42
N GLY A 170 3.41 6.62 8.34
CA GLY A 170 2.97 6.27 9.70
C GLY A 170 4.05 5.63 10.58
N VAL A 171 5.28 5.52 10.08
CA VAL A 171 6.42 4.92 10.81
C VAL A 171 7.64 5.82 10.76
N SER A 172 8.62 5.60 11.65
CA SER A 172 9.85 6.40 11.67
C SER A 172 10.80 6.01 10.54
N ALA A 173 11.65 6.94 10.10
CA ALA A 173 12.71 6.67 9.12
C ALA A 173 13.64 5.54 9.58
N ASN A 174 13.92 5.46 10.90
CA ASN A 174 14.73 4.40 11.46
C ASN A 174 14.03 3.03 11.40
N HIS A 175 12.71 2.99 11.51
CA HIS A 175 11.93 1.76 11.36
C HIS A 175 12.05 1.21 9.93
N LEU A 176 11.82 2.05 8.92
CA LEU A 176 11.97 1.65 7.51
C LEU A 176 13.38 1.19 7.17
N LEU A 177 14.40 1.87 7.72
CA LEU A 177 15.80 1.48 7.52
C LEU A 177 16.08 0.10 8.12
N LYS A 178 15.64 -0.15 9.36
CA LYS A 178 15.82 -1.47 10.01
C LYS A 178 15.07 -2.57 9.29
N GLN A 179 13.83 -2.32 8.89
CA GLN A 179 13.05 -3.28 8.12
C GLN A 179 13.79 -3.67 6.83
N ARG A 180 14.29 -2.68 6.09
CA ARG A 180 15.02 -2.93 4.84
C ARG A 180 16.34 -3.68 5.04
N LEU A 181 17.03 -3.42 6.16
CA LEU A 181 18.24 -4.16 6.54
C LEU A 181 17.97 -5.64 6.84
N LEU A 182 16.80 -5.97 7.39
CA LEU A 182 16.41 -7.35 7.68
C LEU A 182 16.02 -8.14 6.41
N GLU A 183 15.71 -7.44 5.32
CA GLU A 183 15.32 -8.02 4.04
C GLU A 183 16.52 -8.21 3.09
N GLU A 184 17.69 -7.62 3.39
CA GLU A 184 18.92 -7.70 2.59
C GLU A 184 19.69 -8.99 2.84
#